data_f898d60e98db10aae20aaf357055866b
#
_entry.id   f898d60e98db10aae20aaf357055866b
#
_cell.length_a   1.000
_cell.length_b   1.000
_cell.length_c   1.000
_cell.angle_alpha   90.00
_cell.angle_beta   90.00
_cell.angle_gamma   90.00
#
_symmetry.space_group_name_H-M   'P 1'
#
loop_
_entity.id
_entity.type
_entity.pdbx_description
1 polymer ?
#
loop_
_entity_poly.entity_id
_entity_poly.type
_entity_poly.pdbx_seq_one_letter_code
_entity_poly.pdbx_strand_id
1 'polypeptide(L)'
;KSSLNFTSYLNYSPNYHISTKMGDGYLPGAEWVEWGSGPIGWLYKYNLVGLEAMIYGFEPSFSTNFGSSRISCNGSILRGINMDDDRPLSYMPPDQVRVQYENNFFFLTNTFEAIFVSSQNRIGEFEVKTAGYNLFNYFGSYTISKNDRIHKIIFQLKNVFNQTYYNHLSKIKMIMPEAGRSLNINYRVYF
;
A
#
# COMPACT_ATOMS: atom_id res chain seq x y z
N LYS A 1 -23.86 -9.03 -14.90
CA LYS A 1 -23.86 -9.72 -13.58
C LYS A 1 -23.05 -8.89 -12.60
N SER A 2 -23.65 -8.58 -11.44
CA SER A 2 -23.01 -7.76 -10.40
C SER A 2 -22.79 -8.58 -9.14
N SER A 3 -21.74 -8.25 -8.39
CA SER A 3 -21.44 -8.81 -7.07
C SER A 3 -21.12 -7.69 -6.09
N LEU A 4 -21.55 -7.86 -4.85
CA LEU A 4 -21.26 -6.97 -3.74
C LEU A 4 -20.85 -7.86 -2.55
N ASN A 5 -19.67 -7.61 -2.00
CA ASN A 5 -19.17 -8.35 -0.86
C ASN A 5 -18.73 -7.37 0.23
N PHE A 6 -18.91 -7.78 1.47
CA PHE A 6 -18.45 -7.08 2.64
C PHE A 6 -17.66 -8.06 3.51
N THR A 7 -16.45 -7.69 3.85
CA THR A 7 -15.64 -8.44 4.81
C THR A 7 -15.37 -7.54 6.00
N SER A 8 -15.65 -8.01 7.19
CA SER A 8 -15.25 -7.36 8.43
C SER A 8 -14.53 -8.37 9.31
N TYR A 9 -13.54 -7.91 10.05
CA TYR A 9 -12.77 -8.75 10.95
C TYR A 9 -12.36 -8.00 12.20
N LEU A 10 -12.18 -8.75 13.27
CA LEU A 10 -11.67 -8.30 14.55
C LEU A 10 -10.63 -9.30 15.02
N ASN A 11 -9.45 -8.83 15.36
CA ASN A 11 -8.36 -9.62 15.94
C ASN A 11 -7.95 -8.98 17.26
N TYR A 12 -7.93 -9.76 18.33
CA TYR A 12 -7.37 -9.40 19.61
C TYR A 12 -6.12 -10.23 19.87
N SER A 13 -5.04 -9.56 20.30
CA SER A 13 -3.78 -10.19 20.65
C SER A 13 -3.34 -9.70 22.04
N PRO A 14 -3.22 -10.60 23.04
CA PRO A 14 -2.73 -10.22 24.37
C PRO A 14 -1.20 -9.97 24.38
N ASN A 15 -0.48 -10.38 23.33
CA ASN A 15 0.97 -10.21 23.20
C ASN A 15 1.33 -9.84 21.77
N TYR A 16 0.87 -8.68 21.32
CA TYR A 16 1.26 -8.11 20.04
C TYR A 16 2.64 -7.46 20.15
N HIS A 17 3.60 -7.93 19.35
CA HIS A 17 4.96 -7.44 19.42
C HIS A 17 5.18 -6.25 18.49
N ILE A 18 5.63 -5.14 19.05
CA ILE A 18 6.06 -3.96 18.29
C ILE A 18 7.50 -3.57 18.65
N SER A 19 8.19 -2.97 17.68
CA SER A 19 9.47 -2.33 17.93
C SER A 19 9.22 -0.87 18.33
N THR A 20 9.60 -0.49 19.54
CA THR A 20 9.55 0.88 20.02
C THR A 20 10.96 1.45 20.07
N LYS A 21 11.13 2.73 19.72
CA LYS A 21 12.39 3.43 19.98
C LYS A 21 12.57 3.62 21.47
N MET A 22 13.79 3.43 21.95
CA MET A 22 14.17 3.82 23.30
C MET A 22 14.51 5.33 23.35
N GLY A 23 13.46 6.15 23.44
CA GLY A 23 13.56 7.61 23.47
C GLY A 23 13.67 8.27 22.09
N ASP A 24 13.43 9.57 22.05
CA ASP A 24 13.63 10.41 20.87
C ASP A 24 15.05 10.92 20.88
N GLY A 25 15.78 10.79 19.78
CA GLY A 25 17.21 11.04 19.69
C GLY A 25 17.71 12.42 20.10
N TYR A 26 16.83 13.33 20.38
CA TYR A 26 17.14 14.68 20.87
C TYR A 26 16.58 14.97 22.26
N LEU A 27 15.87 14.02 22.87
CA LEU A 27 15.28 14.20 24.19
C LEU A 27 16.11 13.52 25.29
N PRO A 28 16.09 14.04 26.54
CA PRO A 28 16.71 13.37 27.68
C PRO A 28 16.13 11.96 27.83
N GLY A 29 17.01 10.95 27.91
CA GLY A 29 16.65 9.54 28.04
C GLY A 29 16.69 8.75 26.73
N ALA A 30 16.98 9.38 25.59
CA ALA A 30 17.24 8.67 24.34
C ALA A 30 18.50 7.80 24.46
N GLU A 31 18.35 6.54 24.11
CA GLU A 31 19.49 5.64 24.02
C GLU A 31 19.96 5.50 22.58
N TRP A 32 21.24 5.72 22.37
CA TRP A 32 21.91 5.59 21.07
C TRP A 32 22.88 4.42 21.10
N VAL A 33 22.99 3.75 19.98
CA VAL A 33 24.05 2.78 19.73
C VAL A 33 25.01 3.37 18.71
N GLU A 34 26.28 3.49 19.09
CA GLU A 34 27.33 3.87 18.16
C GLU A 34 27.55 2.74 17.15
N TRP A 35 27.44 3.05 15.87
CA TRP A 35 27.68 2.12 14.78
C TRP A 35 28.79 2.64 13.88
N GLY A 36 29.97 2.05 14.01
CA GLY A 36 31.16 2.38 13.20
C GLY A 36 31.93 3.61 13.67
N SER A 37 33.08 3.83 13.06
CA SER A 37 33.98 4.97 13.32
C SER A 37 33.69 6.09 12.32
N GLY A 38 32.87 7.07 12.68
CA GLY A 38 32.66 8.24 11.84
C GLY A 38 31.44 9.09 12.25
N PRO A 39 31.25 10.27 11.64
CA PRO A 39 30.21 11.22 12.04
C PRO A 39 28.77 10.75 11.75
N ILE A 40 28.57 9.56 11.17
CA ILE A 40 27.25 8.97 10.83
C ILE A 40 26.94 7.77 11.74
N GLY A 41 27.68 7.59 12.83
CA GLY A 41 27.71 6.35 13.61
C GLY A 41 26.60 6.16 14.65
N TRP A 42 25.53 6.97 14.66
CA TRP A 42 24.50 6.88 15.70
C TRP A 42 23.21 6.29 15.13
N LEU A 43 22.80 5.13 15.65
CA LEU A 43 21.51 4.50 15.36
C LEU A 43 20.61 4.55 16.58
N TYR A 44 19.32 4.73 16.37
CA TYR A 44 18.34 4.59 17.45
C TYR A 44 18.32 3.16 17.97
N LYS A 45 18.35 3.03 19.29
CA LYS A 45 18.10 1.77 19.95
C LYS A 45 16.60 1.48 19.94
N TYR A 46 16.23 0.29 19.49
CA TYR A 46 14.86 -0.18 19.51
C TYR A 46 14.71 -1.29 20.56
N ASN A 47 13.61 -1.29 21.25
CA ASN A 47 13.18 -2.37 22.12
C ASN A 47 12.01 -3.11 21.49
N LEU A 48 11.95 -4.42 21.66
CA LEU A 48 10.79 -5.22 21.27
C LEU A 48 9.92 -5.40 22.51
N VAL A 49 8.71 -4.88 22.48
CA VAL A 49 7.75 -4.96 23.57
C VAL A 49 6.50 -5.72 23.13
N GLY A 50 5.96 -6.54 24.03
CA GLY A 50 4.63 -7.12 23.90
C GLY A 50 3.62 -6.19 24.54
N LEU A 51 2.48 -5.98 23.87
CA LEU A 51 1.36 -5.18 24.37
C LEU A 51 0.04 -5.85 24.00
N GLU A 52 -1.05 -5.46 24.68
CA GLU A 52 -2.39 -5.85 24.28
C GLU A 52 -2.84 -5.01 23.08
N ALA A 53 -3.26 -5.67 22.02
CA ALA A 53 -3.69 -5.01 20.78
C ALA A 53 -5.01 -5.52 20.27
N MET A 54 -5.78 -4.61 19.69
CA MET A 54 -6.97 -4.91 18.92
C MET A 54 -6.83 -4.34 17.51
N ILE A 55 -7.01 -5.21 16.51
CA ILE A 55 -6.99 -4.83 15.09
C ILE A 55 -8.33 -5.20 14.48
N TYR A 56 -8.99 -4.23 13.86
CA TYR A 56 -10.26 -4.44 13.18
C TYR A 56 -10.30 -3.74 11.83
N GLY A 57 -11.06 -4.30 10.92
CA GLY A 57 -11.13 -3.77 9.57
C GLY A 57 -12.45 -4.05 8.87
N PHE A 58 -12.65 -3.28 7.81
CA PHE A 58 -13.80 -3.39 6.92
C PHE A 58 -13.36 -3.23 5.46
N GLU A 59 -13.69 -4.23 4.63
CA GLU A 59 -13.27 -4.29 3.23
C GLU A 59 -14.49 -4.54 2.33
N PRO A 60 -15.17 -3.46 1.88
CA PRO A 60 -16.22 -3.56 0.88
C PRO A 60 -15.63 -3.80 -0.52
N SER A 61 -16.28 -4.64 -1.30
CA SER A 61 -15.96 -4.79 -2.71
C SER A 61 -17.22 -4.89 -3.57
N PHE A 62 -17.19 -4.20 -4.68
CA PHE A 62 -18.24 -4.21 -5.69
C PHE A 62 -17.65 -4.52 -7.05
N SER A 63 -18.31 -5.34 -7.85
CA SER A 63 -17.97 -5.49 -9.27
C SER A 63 -19.20 -5.73 -10.12
N THR A 64 -19.17 -5.22 -11.35
CA THR A 64 -20.21 -5.44 -12.33
C THR A 64 -19.62 -5.63 -13.72
N ASN A 65 -20.21 -6.57 -14.48
CA ASN A 65 -19.84 -6.82 -15.87
C ASN A 65 -20.98 -6.31 -16.77
N PHE A 66 -20.61 -5.62 -17.85
CA PHE A 66 -21.51 -5.14 -18.87
C PHE A 66 -20.83 -5.27 -20.25
N GLY A 67 -21.39 -6.15 -21.09
CA GLY A 67 -20.76 -6.50 -22.36
C GLY A 67 -19.33 -7.03 -22.17
N SER A 68 -18.38 -6.45 -22.89
CA SER A 68 -16.96 -6.76 -22.80
C SER A 68 -16.21 -5.98 -21.70
N SER A 69 -16.93 -5.24 -20.88
CA SER A 69 -16.36 -4.37 -19.85
C SER A 69 -16.69 -4.84 -18.45
N ARG A 70 -15.81 -4.51 -17.51
CA ARG A 70 -15.99 -4.73 -16.08
C ARG A 70 -15.59 -3.47 -15.32
N ILE A 71 -16.39 -3.09 -14.34
CA ILE A 71 -16.03 -2.12 -13.32
C ILE A 71 -15.91 -2.84 -11.99
N SER A 72 -14.87 -2.54 -11.23
CA SER A 72 -14.73 -2.99 -9.84
C SER A 72 -14.29 -1.83 -8.94
N CYS A 73 -14.79 -1.86 -7.70
CA CYS A 73 -14.45 -0.89 -6.66
C CYS A 73 -14.18 -1.67 -5.37
N ASN A 74 -13.04 -1.41 -4.74
CA ASN A 74 -12.62 -2.04 -3.50
C ASN A 74 -12.24 -0.96 -2.50
N GLY A 75 -12.77 -1.05 -1.29
CA GLY A 75 -12.40 -0.21 -0.16
C GLY A 75 -11.61 -1.01 0.87
N SER A 76 -10.77 -0.32 1.66
CA SER A 76 -10.10 -0.91 2.80
C SER A 76 -9.99 0.12 3.91
N ILE A 77 -10.50 -0.23 5.07
CA ILE A 77 -10.41 0.53 6.31
C ILE A 77 -9.81 -0.41 7.36
N LEU A 78 -8.66 -0.06 7.91
CA LEU A 78 -7.99 -0.83 8.95
C LEU A 78 -7.68 0.07 10.14
N ARG A 79 -7.92 -0.44 11.34
CA ARG A 79 -7.62 0.22 12.59
C ARG A 79 -6.89 -0.74 13.51
N GLY A 80 -5.84 -0.25 14.15
CA GLY A 80 -5.14 -0.95 15.21
C GLY A 80 -5.07 -0.03 16.44
N ILE A 81 -5.33 -0.59 17.60
CA ILE A 81 -5.31 0.10 18.89
C ILE A 81 -4.41 -0.69 19.84
N ASN A 82 -3.47 0.00 20.45
CA ASN A 82 -2.78 -0.46 21.65
C ASN A 82 -3.75 -0.31 22.81
N MET A 83 -4.12 -1.43 23.45
CA MET A 83 -5.12 -1.45 24.54
C MET A 83 -4.53 -1.01 25.87
N ASP A 84 -3.20 -1.01 26.02
CA ASP A 84 -2.53 -0.64 27.26
C ASP A 84 -2.58 0.89 27.51
N ASP A 85 -2.55 1.70 26.43
CA ASP A 85 -2.49 3.17 26.50
C ASP A 85 -3.52 3.88 25.59
N ASP A 86 -4.42 3.13 24.98
CA ASP A 86 -5.49 3.61 24.07
C ASP A 86 -4.96 4.44 22.88
N ARG A 87 -3.79 4.09 22.36
CA ARG A 87 -3.17 4.76 21.23
C ARG A 87 -3.29 3.93 19.95
N PRO A 88 -3.27 4.58 18.78
CA PRO A 88 -3.15 3.83 17.52
C PRO A 88 -1.87 3.01 17.47
N LEU A 89 -1.95 1.80 16.92
CA LEU A 89 -0.76 1.02 16.58
C LEU A 89 0.03 1.72 15.46
N SER A 90 1.34 1.61 15.52
CA SER A 90 2.23 2.11 14.47
C SER A 90 2.08 1.31 13.17
N TYR A 91 2.36 1.95 12.04
CA TYR A 91 2.35 1.35 10.70
C TYR A 91 0.99 0.77 10.27
N MET A 92 -0.10 1.36 10.75
CA MET A 92 -1.42 1.04 10.22
C MET A 92 -1.64 1.73 8.87
N PRO A 93 -2.09 1.00 7.84
CA PRO A 93 -2.33 1.58 6.54
C PRO A 93 -3.43 2.65 6.59
N PRO A 94 -3.35 3.71 5.76
CA PRO A 94 -4.43 4.65 5.57
C PRO A 94 -5.62 4.01 4.87
N ASP A 95 -6.79 4.62 5.00
CA ASP A 95 -7.97 4.20 4.27
C ASP A 95 -7.73 4.35 2.77
N GLN A 96 -8.18 3.36 2.00
CA GLN A 96 -7.95 3.32 0.56
C GLN A 96 -9.20 2.91 -0.18
N VAL A 97 -9.42 3.53 -1.33
CA VAL A 97 -10.40 3.09 -2.33
C VAL A 97 -9.67 2.88 -3.65
N ARG A 98 -9.94 1.74 -4.29
CA ARG A 98 -9.43 1.39 -5.61
C ARG A 98 -10.58 1.18 -6.56
N VAL A 99 -10.55 1.86 -7.69
CA VAL A 99 -11.53 1.70 -8.78
C VAL A 99 -10.78 1.21 -10.01
N GLN A 100 -11.31 0.18 -10.64
CA GLN A 100 -10.75 -0.36 -11.88
C GLN A 100 -11.85 -0.46 -12.93
N TYR A 101 -11.53 -0.04 -14.14
CA TYR A 101 -12.31 -0.27 -15.35
C TYR A 101 -11.51 -1.13 -16.31
N GLU A 102 -12.01 -2.31 -16.60
CA GLU A 102 -11.44 -3.23 -17.59
C GLU A 102 -12.33 -3.29 -18.83
N ASN A 103 -11.74 -3.24 -19.99
CA ASN A 103 -12.41 -3.45 -21.26
C ASN A 103 -11.62 -4.43 -22.13
N ASN A 104 -12.31 -5.44 -22.63
CA ASN A 104 -11.78 -6.44 -23.54
C ASN A 104 -12.34 -6.16 -24.95
N PHE A 105 -11.47 -5.76 -25.86
CA PHE A 105 -11.81 -5.47 -27.25
C PHE A 105 -10.95 -6.29 -28.19
N PHE A 106 -11.52 -7.34 -28.82
CA PHE A 106 -10.81 -8.31 -29.65
C PHE A 106 -9.56 -8.88 -28.95
N PHE A 107 -8.38 -8.52 -29.43
CA PHE A 107 -7.08 -8.98 -28.92
C PHE A 107 -6.48 -8.09 -27.85
N LEU A 108 -7.17 -7.01 -27.52
CA LEU A 108 -6.70 -5.97 -26.60
C LEU A 108 -7.51 -5.97 -25.31
N THR A 109 -6.83 -6.12 -24.20
CA THR A 109 -7.40 -5.87 -22.86
C THR A 109 -6.82 -4.56 -22.35
N ASN A 110 -7.69 -3.65 -21.91
CA ASN A 110 -7.31 -2.38 -21.30
C ASN A 110 -7.82 -2.35 -19.87
N THR A 111 -6.98 -1.94 -18.93
CA THR A 111 -7.39 -1.72 -17.54
C THR A 111 -6.92 -0.34 -17.10
N PHE A 112 -7.86 0.49 -16.71
CA PHE A 112 -7.63 1.78 -16.05
C PHE A 112 -7.86 1.60 -14.56
N GLU A 113 -6.93 2.06 -13.75
CA GLU A 113 -6.97 1.96 -12.30
C GLU A 113 -6.81 3.34 -11.69
N ALA A 114 -7.68 3.67 -10.75
CA ALA A 114 -7.56 4.83 -9.87
C ALA A 114 -7.47 4.35 -8.41
N ILE A 115 -6.48 4.82 -7.69
CA ILE A 115 -6.25 4.51 -6.28
C ILE A 115 -6.30 5.83 -5.50
N PHE A 116 -7.21 5.91 -4.54
CA PHE A 116 -7.39 7.05 -3.65
C PHE A 116 -6.97 6.61 -2.25
N VAL A 117 -5.95 7.25 -1.70
CA VAL A 117 -5.41 6.96 -0.38
C VAL A 117 -5.60 8.20 0.49
N SER A 118 -6.25 8.03 1.65
CA SER A 118 -6.47 9.12 2.58
C SER A 118 -5.18 9.54 3.29
N SER A 119 -5.17 10.71 3.91
CA SER A 119 -4.11 11.08 4.84
C SER A 119 -4.13 10.16 6.06
N GLN A 120 -2.94 9.74 6.52
CA GLN A 120 -2.82 8.99 7.77
C GLN A 120 -2.42 9.94 8.90
N ASN A 121 -3.42 10.27 9.71
CA ASN A 121 -3.27 11.13 10.89
C ASN A 121 -3.32 10.35 12.21
N ARG A 122 -3.79 9.09 12.16
CA ARG A 122 -3.83 8.15 13.29
C ARG A 122 -2.51 7.41 13.32
N ILE A 123 -1.57 7.95 14.01
CA ILE A 123 -0.20 7.46 14.08
C ILE A 123 0.11 6.89 15.47
N GLY A 124 0.89 5.81 15.49
CA GLY A 124 1.47 5.28 16.71
C GLY A 124 2.64 6.12 17.22
N GLU A 125 3.26 5.62 18.27
CA GLU A 125 4.44 6.24 18.85
C GLU A 125 5.60 6.31 17.85
N PHE A 126 6.33 7.44 17.83
CA PHE A 126 7.47 7.72 16.94
C PHE A 126 7.19 7.61 15.44
N GLU A 127 5.96 7.77 15.06
CA GLU A 127 5.55 7.76 13.66
C GLU A 127 5.20 9.18 13.17
N VAL A 128 5.32 9.42 11.88
CA VAL A 128 4.95 10.71 11.27
C VAL A 128 3.70 10.56 10.41
N LYS A 129 2.87 11.60 10.44
CA LYS A 129 1.68 11.70 9.58
C LYS A 129 2.10 11.76 8.10
N THR A 130 1.27 11.23 7.24
CA THR A 130 1.46 11.32 5.79
C THR A 130 0.23 11.91 5.12
N ALA A 131 0.46 12.72 4.11
CA ALA A 131 -0.60 13.25 3.27
C ALA A 131 -1.25 12.15 2.43
N GLY A 132 -2.53 12.31 2.11
CA GLY A 132 -3.22 11.47 1.15
C GLY A 132 -2.74 11.74 -0.27
N TYR A 133 -3.00 10.79 -1.17
CA TYR A 133 -2.62 10.89 -2.57
C TYR A 133 -3.56 10.08 -3.48
N ASN A 134 -3.52 10.40 -4.78
CA ASN A 134 -4.29 9.71 -5.79
C ASN A 134 -3.36 9.21 -6.89
N LEU A 135 -3.47 7.94 -7.25
CA LEU A 135 -2.67 7.35 -8.32
C LEU A 135 -3.58 6.89 -9.45
N PHE A 136 -3.12 7.10 -10.67
CA PHE A 136 -3.77 6.62 -11.87
C PHE A 136 -2.80 5.76 -12.65
N ASN A 137 -3.23 4.54 -12.97
CA ASN A 137 -2.44 3.55 -13.66
C ASN A 137 -3.19 3.07 -14.91
N TYR A 138 -2.43 2.68 -15.92
CA TYR A 138 -2.95 2.02 -17.11
C TYR A 138 -2.20 0.72 -17.37
N PHE A 139 -2.95 -0.33 -17.63
CA PHE A 139 -2.42 -1.63 -18.03
C PHE A 139 -3.08 -2.04 -19.34
N GLY A 140 -2.27 -2.35 -20.33
CA GLY A 140 -2.70 -2.88 -21.59
C GLY A 140 -2.10 -4.26 -21.88
N SER A 141 -2.84 -5.17 -22.49
CA SER A 141 -2.26 -6.37 -23.04
C SER A 141 -2.83 -6.67 -24.43
N TYR A 142 -1.94 -6.94 -25.37
CA TYR A 142 -2.29 -7.35 -26.72
C TYR A 142 -1.85 -8.80 -26.92
N THR A 143 -2.80 -9.65 -27.32
CA THR A 143 -2.56 -11.09 -27.52
C THR A 143 -2.92 -11.47 -28.94
N ILE A 144 -1.99 -12.11 -29.64
CA ILE A 144 -2.21 -12.62 -31.02
C ILE A 144 -1.70 -14.06 -31.12
N SER A 145 -2.46 -14.92 -31.80
CA SER A 145 -2.04 -16.26 -32.15
C SER A 145 -1.54 -16.27 -33.60
N LYS A 146 -0.31 -16.74 -33.83
CA LYS A 146 0.29 -16.85 -35.17
C LYS A 146 1.26 -18.03 -35.19
N ASN A 147 1.14 -18.88 -36.20
CA ASN A 147 2.03 -20.04 -36.42
C ASN A 147 2.11 -20.96 -35.18
N ASP A 148 0.96 -21.37 -34.64
CA ASP A 148 0.82 -22.19 -33.42
C ASP A 148 1.49 -21.62 -32.15
N ARG A 149 1.81 -20.35 -32.19
CA ARG A 149 2.38 -19.61 -31.06
C ARG A 149 1.47 -18.48 -30.60
N ILE A 150 1.45 -18.25 -29.31
CA ILE A 150 0.74 -17.10 -28.73
C ILE A 150 1.77 -16.03 -28.38
N HIS A 151 1.62 -14.86 -28.98
CA HIS A 151 2.43 -13.69 -28.72
C HIS A 151 1.63 -12.74 -27.82
N LYS A 152 2.18 -12.32 -26.69
CA LYS A 152 1.55 -11.40 -25.76
C LYS A 152 2.47 -10.22 -25.44
N ILE A 153 2.01 -9.01 -25.72
CA ILE A 153 2.66 -7.76 -25.33
C ILE A 153 1.88 -7.20 -24.14
N ILE A 154 2.57 -6.91 -23.06
CA ILE A 154 2.00 -6.32 -21.85
C ILE A 154 2.63 -4.95 -21.64
N PHE A 155 1.79 -3.95 -21.50
CA PHE A 155 2.16 -2.57 -21.29
C PHE A 155 1.63 -2.09 -19.94
N GLN A 156 2.48 -1.48 -19.11
CA GLN A 156 2.12 -0.96 -17.80
C GLN A 156 2.65 0.46 -17.66
N LEU A 157 1.75 1.42 -17.51
CA LEU A 157 2.07 2.80 -17.18
C LEU A 157 1.52 3.10 -15.78
N LYS A 158 2.41 3.20 -14.80
CA LYS A 158 2.06 3.50 -13.41
C LYS A 158 2.31 4.95 -13.10
N ASN A 159 1.50 5.50 -12.17
CA ASN A 159 1.57 6.90 -11.76
C ASN A 159 1.56 7.85 -12.97
N VAL A 160 0.53 7.73 -13.81
CA VAL A 160 0.41 8.43 -15.10
C VAL A 160 0.66 9.94 -14.98
N PHE A 161 0.15 10.57 -13.93
CA PHE A 161 0.29 12.00 -13.69
C PHE A 161 1.59 12.40 -12.99
N ASN A 162 2.49 11.44 -12.73
CA ASN A 162 3.78 11.67 -12.08
C ASN A 162 3.66 12.38 -10.73
N GLN A 163 2.64 12.01 -9.94
CA GLN A 163 2.43 12.58 -8.61
C GLN A 163 3.55 12.13 -7.67
N THR A 164 4.13 13.07 -6.95
CA THR A 164 5.02 12.78 -5.82
C THR A 164 4.17 12.37 -4.63
N TYR A 165 4.46 11.22 -4.03
CA TYR A 165 3.72 10.73 -2.88
C TYR A 165 4.60 9.90 -1.94
N TYR A 166 4.14 9.76 -0.69
CA TYR A 166 4.83 9.02 0.37
C TYR A 166 3.91 7.93 0.88
N ASN A 167 4.32 6.67 0.72
CA ASN A 167 3.57 5.56 1.28
C ASN A 167 3.74 5.54 2.80
N HIS A 168 2.63 5.53 3.54
CA HIS A 168 2.66 5.54 5.00
C HIS A 168 3.43 4.36 5.59
N LEU A 169 3.37 3.20 4.97
CA LEU A 169 4.04 1.98 5.42
C LEU A 169 5.54 1.94 5.06
N SER A 170 6.03 2.88 4.25
CA SER A 170 7.45 2.97 3.93
C SER A 170 8.26 3.44 5.15
N LYS A 171 9.28 2.68 5.53
CA LYS A 171 10.19 3.05 6.63
C LYS A 171 11.09 4.22 6.27
N ILE A 172 11.23 4.53 4.99
CA ILE A 172 12.05 5.62 4.47
C ILE A 172 11.22 6.82 3.99
N LYS A 173 9.93 6.86 4.32
CA LYS A 173 8.99 7.92 3.90
C LYS A 173 9.44 9.35 4.26
N MET A 174 10.29 9.51 5.27
CA MET A 174 10.84 10.81 5.64
C MET A 174 12.03 11.25 4.78
N ILE A 175 12.62 10.32 4.04
CA ILE A 175 13.87 10.55 3.29
C ILE A 175 13.58 10.67 1.81
N MET A 176 12.71 9.79 1.28
CA MET A 176 12.44 9.79 -0.16
C MET A 176 10.98 9.40 -0.46
N PRO A 177 10.40 10.00 -1.51
CA PRO A 177 9.09 9.63 -2.01
C PRO A 177 9.15 8.25 -2.70
N GLU A 178 7.98 7.70 -2.95
CA GLU A 178 7.81 6.53 -3.80
C GLU A 178 8.12 6.84 -5.27
N ALA A 179 8.28 5.78 -6.07
CA ALA A 179 8.59 5.91 -7.48
C ALA A 179 7.58 6.80 -8.23
N GLY A 180 8.10 7.72 -9.04
CA GLY A 180 7.32 8.53 -9.96
C GLY A 180 6.69 7.70 -11.08
N ARG A 181 6.34 8.36 -12.18
CA ARG A 181 5.80 7.68 -13.37
C ARG A 181 6.78 6.64 -13.90
N SER A 182 6.27 5.43 -14.13
CA SER A 182 7.06 4.33 -14.66
C SER A 182 6.34 3.63 -15.80
N LEU A 183 7.11 3.26 -16.82
CA LEU A 183 6.68 2.50 -17.98
C LEU A 183 7.38 1.15 -17.98
N ASN A 184 6.60 0.08 -18.11
CA ASN A 184 7.12 -1.28 -18.26
C ASN A 184 6.47 -1.94 -19.47
N ILE A 185 7.28 -2.57 -20.34
CA ILE A 185 6.82 -3.30 -21.50
C ILE A 185 7.42 -4.71 -21.43
N ASN A 186 6.53 -5.72 -21.49
CA ASN A 186 6.92 -7.13 -21.51
C ASN A 186 6.39 -7.79 -22.77
N TYR A 187 7.24 -8.57 -23.42
CA TYR A 187 6.87 -9.45 -24.54
C TYR A 187 7.05 -10.91 -24.13
N ARG A 188 6.02 -11.72 -24.36
CA ARG A 188 6.03 -13.17 -24.08
C ARG A 188 5.60 -13.95 -25.31
N VAL A 189 6.24 -15.07 -25.52
CA VAL A 189 5.88 -16.06 -26.56
C VAL A 189 5.63 -17.40 -25.85
N TYR A 190 4.50 -18.02 -26.18
CA TYR A 190 4.16 -19.37 -25.75
C TYR A 190 4.23 -20.29 -26.99
N PHE A 191 4.96 -21.38 -26.86
CA PHE A 191 5.20 -22.37 -27.92
C PHE A 191 4.28 -23.55 -27.77
#